data_acf0ced47058463020a2e91d67e5a733
#
_entry.id   acf0ced47058463020a2e91d67e5a733
#
_cell.length_a   1.000
_cell.length_b   1.000
_cell.length_c   1.000
_cell.angle_alpha   90.00
_cell.angle_beta   90.00
_cell.angle_gamma   90.00
#
_symmetry.space_group_name_H-M   'P 1'
#
loop_
_entity.id
_entity.type
_entity.pdbx_description
1 polymer ?
#
loop_
_entity_poly.entity_id
_entity_poly.type
_entity_poly.pdbx_seq_one_letter_code
_entity_poly.pdbx_strand_id
1 'polypeptide(L)'
;GWASGLLRLRWGTDASMWGGMTSRGWSSTGKADYALQRLVWSGKTPFEMKNISARADGFEIEFTLPVDKTAAKIAANYGFASFNYKYQHQYGSPIINQGNCPLRGIIVSEDGLKVRVVLDSIREGYIHELKLKNIKAADGTPLLHDFAYYTMNNIPAGEKAMLSAEQKVSLTPVGNPMNHEHMAMTKP
;
A
#
# COMPACT_ATOMS: atom_id res chain seq x y z
N GLY A 1 4.19 14.31 -15.01
CA GLY A 1 3.20 14.67 -13.97
C GLY A 1 2.19 15.69 -14.50
N TRP A 2 1.24 16.07 -13.66
CA TRP A 2 0.27 17.11 -13.96
C TRP A 2 0.91 18.50 -13.99
N ALA A 3 0.45 19.36 -14.89
CA ALA A 3 1.01 20.70 -15.04
C ALA A 3 0.59 21.66 -13.91
N SER A 4 -0.52 21.39 -13.23
CA SER A 4 -1.02 22.16 -12.11
C SER A 4 -1.82 21.28 -11.14
N GLY A 5 -2.45 21.90 -10.13
CA GLY A 5 -3.31 21.20 -9.18
C GLY A 5 -4.53 20.58 -9.87
N LEU A 6 -4.68 19.25 -9.77
CA LEU A 6 -5.80 18.53 -10.39
C LEU A 6 -7.10 18.81 -9.63
N LEU A 7 -8.10 19.33 -10.35
CA LEU A 7 -9.40 19.71 -9.77
C LEU A 7 -10.54 18.81 -10.25
N ARG A 8 -10.51 18.38 -11.51
CA ARG A 8 -11.55 17.55 -12.13
C ARG A 8 -10.95 16.47 -13.02
N LEU A 9 -11.58 15.30 -12.99
CA LEU A 9 -11.29 14.18 -13.89
C LEU A 9 -12.57 13.81 -14.66
N ARG A 10 -12.43 13.50 -15.95
CA ARG A 10 -13.49 12.99 -16.80
C ARG A 10 -12.97 11.95 -17.77
N TRP A 11 -13.71 10.88 -17.95
CA TRP A 11 -13.46 9.93 -19.02
C TRP A 11 -13.88 10.50 -20.38
N GLY A 12 -13.03 10.35 -21.36
CA GLY A 12 -13.39 10.55 -22.76
C GLY A 12 -14.14 9.34 -23.32
N THR A 13 -14.79 9.51 -24.46
CA THR A 13 -15.51 8.43 -25.15
C THR A 13 -14.58 7.34 -25.71
N ASP A 14 -13.30 7.66 -25.82
CA ASP A 14 -12.22 6.81 -26.29
C ASP A 14 -11.42 6.14 -25.14
N ALA A 15 -11.99 6.07 -23.95
CA ALA A 15 -11.37 5.58 -22.73
C ALA A 15 -10.13 6.37 -22.28
N SER A 16 -9.85 7.54 -22.84
CA SER A 16 -8.86 8.46 -22.29
C SER A 16 -9.40 9.18 -21.05
N MET A 17 -8.49 9.69 -20.21
CA MET A 17 -8.84 10.45 -19.02
C MET A 17 -8.41 11.91 -19.19
N TRP A 18 -9.32 12.85 -18.98
CA TRP A 18 -9.07 14.28 -19.05
C TRP A 18 -8.99 14.87 -17.65
N GLY A 19 -7.91 15.62 -17.38
CA GLY A 19 -7.69 16.33 -16.12
C GLY A 19 -7.75 17.82 -16.30
N GLY A 20 -8.71 18.46 -15.66
CA GLY A 20 -8.79 19.91 -15.52
C GLY A 20 -8.06 20.38 -14.26
N MET A 21 -7.21 21.38 -14.39
CA MET A 21 -6.26 21.80 -13.37
C MET A 21 -6.27 23.29 -13.12
N THR A 22 -5.95 23.68 -11.88
CA THR A 22 -5.77 25.09 -11.49
C THR A 22 -4.88 25.20 -10.26
N SER A 23 -4.10 26.28 -10.18
CA SER A 23 -3.38 26.68 -8.97
C SER A 23 -4.11 27.72 -8.12
N ARG A 24 -5.34 28.05 -8.49
CA ARG A 24 -6.14 29.14 -7.96
C ARG A 24 -6.07 29.32 -6.45
N GLY A 25 -5.26 30.28 -6.00
CA GLY A 25 -5.14 30.71 -4.61
C GLY A 25 -4.39 29.74 -3.66
N TRP A 26 -3.96 28.59 -4.15
CA TRP A 26 -3.23 27.60 -3.37
C TRP A 26 -1.93 27.27 -4.07
N SER A 27 -0.84 27.13 -3.31
CA SER A 27 0.41 26.60 -3.84
C SER A 27 0.17 25.19 -4.35
N SER A 28 0.20 24.99 -5.66
CA SER A 28 0.18 23.66 -6.27
C SER A 28 1.60 23.20 -6.57
N THR A 29 1.79 21.91 -6.68
CA THR A 29 3.08 21.35 -7.08
C THR A 29 3.39 21.52 -8.57
N GLY A 30 2.44 22.05 -9.34
CA GLY A 30 2.58 22.27 -10.77
C GLY A 30 3.22 23.61 -11.12
N LYS A 31 3.66 23.75 -12.38
CA LYS A 31 4.32 24.96 -12.89
C LYS A 31 3.36 25.92 -13.60
N ALA A 32 2.14 25.50 -13.87
CA ALA A 32 1.15 26.30 -14.60
C ALA A 32 0.01 26.75 -13.69
N ASP A 33 -0.58 27.90 -13.95
CA ASP A 33 -1.72 28.40 -13.19
C ASP A 33 -3.00 27.62 -13.48
N TYR A 34 -3.12 27.08 -14.69
CA TYR A 34 -4.21 26.22 -15.14
C TYR A 34 -3.74 25.32 -16.27
N ALA A 35 -4.40 24.19 -16.47
CA ALA A 35 -4.13 23.30 -17.59
C ALA A 35 -5.33 22.36 -17.84
N LEU A 36 -5.38 21.83 -19.06
CA LEU A 36 -6.20 20.70 -19.46
C LEU A 36 -5.28 19.66 -20.08
N GLN A 37 -5.18 18.49 -19.47
CA GLN A 37 -4.34 17.41 -19.97
C GLN A 37 -5.14 16.15 -20.22
N ARG A 38 -4.75 15.40 -21.23
CA ARG A 38 -5.33 14.12 -21.60
C ARG A 38 -4.33 13.00 -21.30
N LEU A 39 -4.76 11.99 -20.57
CA LEU A 39 -4.04 10.75 -20.36
C LEU A 39 -4.62 9.68 -21.28
N VAL A 40 -3.72 9.02 -22.00
CA VAL A 40 -4.05 7.87 -22.86
C VAL A 40 -3.36 6.65 -22.30
N TRP A 41 -4.11 5.55 -22.16
CA TRP A 41 -3.56 4.28 -21.73
C TRP A 41 -2.49 3.78 -22.69
N SER A 42 -1.31 3.44 -22.19
CA SER A 42 -0.18 2.98 -22.99
C SER A 42 -0.26 1.51 -23.43
N GLY A 43 -1.25 0.78 -22.96
CA GLY A 43 -1.37 -0.67 -23.16
C GLY A 43 -0.51 -1.51 -22.23
N LYS A 44 0.32 -0.91 -21.39
CA LYS A 44 1.19 -1.63 -20.45
C LYS A 44 0.58 -1.64 -19.05
N THR A 45 0.37 -2.82 -18.49
CA THR A 45 -0.04 -2.98 -17.09
C THR A 45 1.21 -2.92 -16.20
N PRO A 46 1.34 -1.95 -15.28
CA PRO A 46 2.43 -1.95 -14.31
C PRO A 46 2.23 -3.09 -13.32
N PHE A 47 3.31 -3.59 -12.73
CA PHE A 47 3.20 -4.49 -11.58
C PHE A 47 2.93 -3.66 -10.33
N GLU A 48 1.75 -3.89 -9.71
CA GLU A 48 1.25 -3.06 -8.63
C GLU A 48 0.39 -3.86 -7.66
N MET A 49 0.30 -3.41 -6.41
CA MET A 49 -0.74 -3.85 -5.48
C MET A 49 -2.08 -3.28 -5.96
N LYS A 50 -2.93 -4.13 -6.55
CA LYS A 50 -4.22 -3.74 -7.11
C LYS A 50 -5.26 -3.50 -6.02
N ASN A 51 -5.25 -4.36 -5.00
CA ASN A 51 -6.17 -4.28 -3.88
C ASN A 51 -5.58 -4.91 -2.62
N ILE A 52 -5.98 -4.40 -1.46
CA ILE A 52 -5.68 -4.98 -0.15
C ILE A 52 -6.97 -5.17 0.60
N SER A 53 -7.25 -6.40 1.00
CA SER A 53 -8.46 -6.77 1.75
C SER A 53 -8.07 -7.25 3.14
N ALA A 54 -8.74 -6.74 4.17
CA ALA A 54 -8.60 -7.26 5.52
C ALA A 54 -9.18 -8.67 5.63
N ARG A 55 -8.60 -9.47 6.50
CA ARG A 55 -9.04 -10.82 6.88
C ARG A 55 -9.00 -10.93 8.41
N ALA A 56 -9.64 -11.97 8.96
CA ALA A 56 -9.72 -12.17 10.41
C ALA A 56 -8.35 -12.30 11.13
N ASP A 57 -7.27 -12.53 10.38
CA ASP A 57 -5.93 -12.79 10.90
C ASP A 57 -4.81 -12.08 10.10
N GLY A 58 -5.15 -11.07 9.29
CA GLY A 58 -4.16 -10.36 8.49
C GLY A 58 -4.76 -9.72 7.24
N PHE A 59 -4.05 -9.81 6.12
CA PHE A 59 -4.44 -9.17 4.86
C PHE A 59 -4.28 -10.10 3.67
N GLU A 60 -5.09 -9.90 2.65
CA GLU A 60 -4.90 -10.47 1.31
C GLU A 60 -4.56 -9.34 0.34
N ILE A 61 -3.42 -9.45 -0.33
CA ILE A 61 -2.93 -8.52 -1.32
C ILE A 61 -3.18 -9.12 -2.70
N GLU A 62 -3.93 -8.43 -3.54
CA GLU A 62 -4.12 -8.77 -4.95
C GLU A 62 -3.19 -7.91 -5.80
N PHE A 63 -2.47 -8.53 -6.73
CA PHE A 63 -1.55 -7.86 -7.64
C PHE A 63 -2.12 -7.76 -9.05
N THR A 64 -1.62 -6.81 -9.82
CA THR A 64 -2.01 -6.60 -11.22
C THR A 64 -1.44 -7.66 -12.17
N LEU A 65 -0.31 -8.27 -11.81
CA LEU A 65 0.39 -9.35 -12.53
C LEU A 65 0.79 -10.44 -11.52
N PRO A 66 1.01 -11.70 -11.97
CA PRO A 66 1.49 -12.75 -11.08
C PRO A 66 2.83 -12.40 -10.44
N VAL A 67 2.96 -12.63 -9.15
CA VAL A 67 4.23 -12.43 -8.41
C VAL A 67 5.25 -13.55 -8.72
N ASP A 68 6.53 -13.23 -8.60
CA ASP A 68 7.57 -14.24 -8.42
C ASP A 68 7.32 -14.98 -7.09
N LYS A 69 6.83 -16.22 -7.18
CA LYS A 69 6.44 -17.02 -6.01
C LYS A 69 7.60 -17.30 -5.05
N THR A 70 8.82 -17.32 -5.55
CA THR A 70 10.00 -17.51 -4.71
C THR A 70 10.26 -16.29 -3.85
N ALA A 71 10.30 -15.10 -4.46
CA ALA A 71 10.46 -13.84 -3.75
C ALA A 71 9.26 -13.57 -2.80
N ALA A 72 8.04 -13.90 -3.22
CA ALA A 72 6.84 -13.71 -2.43
C ALA A 72 6.74 -14.59 -1.17
N LYS A 73 7.48 -15.69 -1.08
CA LYS A 73 7.54 -16.55 0.12
C LYS A 73 8.58 -16.12 1.14
N ILE A 74 9.43 -15.14 0.82
CA ILE A 74 10.49 -14.68 1.73
C ILE A 74 9.90 -13.71 2.75
N ALA A 75 9.87 -14.10 4.02
CA ALA A 75 9.30 -13.30 5.11
C ALA A 75 9.96 -11.94 5.28
N ALA A 76 11.27 -11.83 5.05
CA ALA A 76 12.02 -10.58 5.15
C ALA A 76 11.60 -9.52 4.12
N ASN A 77 10.83 -9.91 3.09
CA ASN A 77 10.29 -9.01 2.10
C ASN A 77 9.02 -8.28 2.57
N TYR A 78 8.51 -8.58 3.75
CA TYR A 78 7.28 -8.01 4.29
C TYR A 78 7.53 -7.28 5.61
N GLY A 79 7.08 -6.06 5.70
CA GLY A 79 7.05 -5.27 6.93
C GLY A 79 5.63 -4.81 7.22
N PHE A 80 5.18 -5.02 8.46
CA PHE A 80 3.88 -4.53 8.91
C PHE A 80 4.02 -3.77 10.22
N ALA A 81 3.44 -2.58 10.27
CA ALA A 81 3.30 -1.79 11.48
C ALA A 81 1.89 -1.24 11.58
N SER A 82 1.49 -0.85 12.76
CA SER A 82 0.22 -0.17 12.99
C SER A 82 0.41 1.04 13.89
N PHE A 83 -0.41 2.06 13.70
CA PHE A 83 -0.34 3.30 14.45
C PHE A 83 -1.67 4.06 14.43
N ASN A 84 -1.78 5.09 15.26
CA ASN A 84 -2.85 6.08 15.21
C ASN A 84 -2.28 7.49 15.09
N TYR A 85 -3.13 8.43 14.71
CA TYR A 85 -2.84 9.85 14.82
C TYR A 85 -3.42 10.41 16.12
N LYS A 86 -2.66 11.29 16.77
CA LYS A 86 -3.17 12.01 17.93
C LYS A 86 -4.27 12.98 17.48
N TYR A 87 -5.47 12.82 18.03
CA TYR A 87 -6.52 13.82 17.85
C TYR A 87 -6.19 15.05 18.71
N GLN A 88 -6.00 16.22 18.09
CA GLN A 88 -5.60 17.45 18.76
C GLN A 88 -6.08 18.70 18.04
N HIS A 89 -6.14 19.83 18.77
CA HIS A 89 -6.56 21.12 18.22
C HIS A 89 -5.55 21.72 17.22
N GLN A 90 -4.26 21.49 17.43
CA GLN A 90 -3.20 22.04 16.58
C GLN A 90 -3.22 21.41 15.19
N TYR A 91 -2.83 22.19 14.19
CA TYR A 91 -2.69 21.69 12.83
C TYR A 91 -1.61 20.60 12.74
N GLY A 92 -1.94 19.54 12.05
CA GLY A 92 -1.09 18.35 11.98
C GLY A 92 -1.29 17.43 13.19
N SER A 93 -1.18 16.13 12.94
CA SER A 93 -1.41 15.11 13.96
C SER A 93 -0.20 14.17 14.01
N PRO A 94 0.55 14.16 15.11
CA PRO A 94 1.67 13.23 15.24
C PRO A 94 1.18 11.79 15.31
N ILE A 95 2.00 10.87 14.81
CA ILE A 95 1.80 9.44 14.93
C ILE A 95 2.02 9.04 16.39
N ILE A 96 1.09 8.25 16.91
CA ILE A 96 1.13 7.69 18.27
C ILE A 96 0.82 6.19 18.26
N ASN A 97 1.11 5.51 19.36
CA ASN A 97 0.78 4.11 19.59
C ASN A 97 1.31 3.17 18.49
N GLN A 98 2.47 3.52 17.92
CA GLN A 98 3.11 2.72 16.89
C GLN A 98 3.54 1.37 17.45
N GLY A 99 3.31 0.31 16.67
CA GLY A 99 3.72 -1.04 17.00
C GLY A 99 3.90 -1.89 15.76
N ASN A 100 4.81 -2.86 15.82
CA ASN A 100 5.01 -3.85 14.77
C ASN A 100 3.88 -4.88 14.81
N CYS A 101 3.51 -5.40 13.64
CA CYS A 101 2.59 -6.51 13.48
C CYS A 101 3.37 -7.70 12.91
N PRO A 102 3.90 -8.60 13.76
CA PRO A 102 4.77 -9.68 13.31
C PRO A 102 4.07 -10.63 12.33
N LEU A 103 4.78 -11.01 11.28
CA LEU A 103 4.31 -11.94 10.26
C LEU A 103 4.38 -13.39 10.78
N ARG A 104 3.27 -14.12 10.72
CA ARG A 104 3.17 -15.55 11.10
C ARG A 104 3.17 -16.49 9.91
N GLY A 105 2.72 -16.04 8.76
CA GLY A 105 2.64 -16.90 7.60
C GLY A 105 2.36 -16.15 6.31
N ILE A 106 2.73 -16.82 5.19
CA ILE A 106 2.52 -16.32 3.83
C ILE A 106 1.92 -17.44 3.02
N ILE A 107 0.82 -17.15 2.33
CA ILE A 107 0.17 -18.05 1.38
C ILE A 107 0.14 -17.34 0.03
N VAL A 108 0.78 -17.92 -0.96
CA VAL A 108 0.74 -17.43 -2.35
C VAL A 108 -0.27 -18.28 -3.13
N SER A 109 -1.20 -17.64 -3.83
CA SER A 109 -2.19 -18.35 -4.67
C SER A 109 -1.50 -19.09 -5.81
N GLU A 110 -2.21 -20.10 -6.35
CA GLU A 110 -1.69 -20.92 -7.44
C GLU A 110 -1.37 -20.11 -8.70
N ASP A 111 -2.23 -19.15 -9.03
CA ASP A 111 -2.05 -18.22 -10.14
C ASP A 111 -1.02 -17.11 -9.86
N GLY A 112 -0.55 -16.98 -8.63
CA GLY A 112 0.40 -15.93 -8.20
C GLY A 112 -0.20 -14.54 -8.13
N LEU A 113 -1.51 -14.36 -8.35
CA LEU A 113 -2.14 -13.03 -8.32
C LEU A 113 -2.46 -12.55 -6.91
N LYS A 114 -2.48 -13.44 -5.92
CA LYS A 114 -2.80 -13.11 -4.53
C LYS A 114 -1.75 -13.63 -3.57
N VAL A 115 -1.46 -12.79 -2.58
CA VAL A 115 -0.64 -13.17 -1.43
C VAL A 115 -1.44 -12.88 -0.16
N ARG A 116 -1.76 -13.93 0.60
CA ARG A 116 -2.32 -13.82 1.94
C ARG A 116 -1.20 -13.75 2.95
N VAL A 117 -1.18 -12.70 3.75
CA VAL A 117 -0.27 -12.54 4.88
C VAL A 117 -1.04 -12.72 6.18
N VAL A 118 -0.55 -13.62 7.03
CA VAL A 118 -1.10 -13.88 8.35
C VAL A 118 -0.20 -13.22 9.38
N LEU A 119 -0.79 -12.38 10.22
CA LEU A 119 -0.08 -11.61 11.24
C LEU A 119 -0.35 -12.19 12.64
N ASP A 120 0.60 -12.00 13.54
CA ASP A 120 0.44 -12.40 14.94
C ASP A 120 -0.64 -11.57 15.64
N SER A 121 -0.68 -10.28 15.33
CA SER A 121 -1.67 -9.35 15.84
C SER A 121 -2.07 -8.34 14.79
N ILE A 122 -3.36 -8.05 14.72
CA ILE A 122 -3.95 -6.93 14.00
C ILE A 122 -4.72 -6.09 15.01
N ARG A 123 -4.75 -4.78 14.79
CA ARG A 123 -5.30 -3.83 15.76
C ARG A 123 -6.51 -3.11 15.17
N GLU A 124 -7.68 -3.36 15.74
CA GLU A 124 -8.91 -2.63 15.39
C GLU A 124 -8.81 -1.16 15.77
N GLY A 125 -9.32 -0.27 14.92
CA GLY A 125 -9.22 1.17 15.10
C GLY A 125 -7.85 1.77 14.76
N TYR A 126 -6.97 1.02 14.11
CA TYR A 126 -5.61 1.48 13.75
C TYR A 126 -5.39 1.52 12.24
N ILE A 127 -4.48 2.38 11.82
CA ILE A 127 -3.92 2.36 10.48
C ILE A 127 -2.79 1.33 10.46
N HIS A 128 -2.84 0.42 9.50
CA HIS A 128 -1.79 -0.56 9.23
C HIS A 128 -0.98 -0.12 8.03
N GLU A 129 0.33 -0.02 8.21
CA GLU A 129 1.29 0.21 7.14
C GLU A 129 1.86 -1.12 6.69
N LEU A 130 1.84 -1.34 5.38
CA LEU A 130 2.46 -2.48 4.72
C LEU A 130 3.62 -1.97 3.88
N LYS A 131 4.80 -2.61 4.02
CA LYS A 131 5.96 -2.42 3.15
C LYS A 131 6.37 -3.73 2.51
N LEU A 132 6.55 -3.70 1.19
CA LEU A 132 7.01 -4.84 0.39
C LEU A 132 8.40 -4.54 -0.15
N LYS A 133 9.38 -5.40 0.17
CA LYS A 133 10.75 -5.27 -0.35
C LYS A 133 11.02 -6.41 -1.33
N ASN A 134 11.74 -6.14 -2.39
CA ASN A 134 12.17 -7.15 -3.36
C ASN A 134 11.04 -8.01 -3.94
N ILE A 135 9.80 -7.59 -3.85
CA ILE A 135 8.66 -8.22 -4.52
C ILE A 135 8.68 -7.76 -5.98
N LYS A 136 8.58 -8.72 -6.89
CA LYS A 136 8.58 -8.52 -8.34
C LYS A 136 7.57 -9.45 -8.98
N ALA A 137 7.15 -9.11 -10.19
CA ALA A 137 6.33 -10.00 -11.01
C ALA A 137 7.13 -11.22 -11.47
N ALA A 138 6.44 -12.26 -11.92
CA ALA A 138 7.04 -13.50 -12.43
C ALA A 138 7.97 -13.27 -13.64
N ASP A 139 7.72 -12.21 -14.42
CA ASP A 139 8.56 -11.79 -15.55
C ASP A 139 9.74 -10.87 -15.13
N GLY A 140 9.91 -10.62 -13.84
CA GLY A 140 10.96 -9.78 -13.28
C GLY A 140 10.61 -8.29 -13.18
N THR A 141 9.43 -7.86 -13.64
CA THR A 141 8.99 -6.45 -13.53
C THR A 141 8.95 -6.03 -12.05
N PRO A 142 9.61 -4.93 -11.67
CA PRO A 142 9.62 -4.47 -10.28
C PRO A 142 8.26 -3.91 -9.86
N LEU A 143 7.96 -3.99 -8.55
CA LEU A 143 6.78 -3.37 -7.96
C LEU A 143 6.91 -1.84 -8.07
N LEU A 144 5.85 -1.17 -8.55
CA LEU A 144 5.86 0.27 -8.79
C LEU A 144 5.79 1.06 -7.47
N HIS A 145 4.91 0.64 -6.56
CA HIS A 145 4.80 1.20 -5.21
C HIS A 145 4.95 0.06 -4.19
N ASP A 146 5.89 0.20 -3.30
CA ASP A 146 6.29 -0.84 -2.35
C ASP A 146 5.66 -0.68 -0.96
N PHE A 147 4.78 0.28 -0.78
CA PHE A 147 4.06 0.51 0.48
C PHE A 147 2.57 0.78 0.26
N ALA A 148 1.77 0.48 1.26
CA ALA A 148 0.36 0.79 1.30
C ALA A 148 -0.13 0.98 2.74
N TYR A 149 -1.28 1.64 2.88
CA TYR A 149 -1.94 1.84 4.16
C TYR A 149 -3.35 1.26 4.15
N TYR A 150 -3.74 0.65 5.25
CA TYR A 150 -5.09 0.15 5.45
C TYR A 150 -5.64 0.60 6.80
N THR A 151 -6.75 1.32 6.80
CA THR A 151 -7.45 1.70 8.04
C THR A 151 -8.37 0.56 8.47
N MET A 152 -7.99 -0.11 9.56
CA MET A 152 -8.74 -1.23 10.14
C MET A 152 -9.81 -0.71 11.10
N ASN A 153 -10.96 -0.32 10.59
CA ASN A 153 -12.07 0.12 11.45
C ASN A 153 -12.63 -1.02 12.30
N ASN A 154 -12.82 -2.18 11.67
CA ASN A 154 -13.26 -3.41 12.34
C ASN A 154 -12.49 -4.59 11.74
N ILE A 155 -12.12 -5.55 12.58
CA ILE A 155 -11.54 -6.80 12.14
C ILE A 155 -12.67 -7.66 11.54
N PRO A 156 -12.56 -8.10 10.26
CA PRO A 156 -13.62 -8.91 9.65
C PRO A 156 -13.81 -10.23 10.40
N ALA A 157 -15.06 -10.62 10.56
CA ALA A 157 -15.38 -11.99 10.96
C ALA A 157 -14.98 -12.97 9.86
N GLY A 158 -14.60 -14.18 10.21
CA GLY A 158 -14.25 -15.23 9.25
C GLY A 158 -13.24 -16.21 9.81
N GLU A 159 -12.95 -17.24 9.02
CA GLU A 159 -11.98 -18.25 9.37
C GLU A 159 -10.55 -17.71 9.29
N LYS A 160 -9.75 -18.07 10.27
CA LYS A 160 -8.29 -17.84 10.24
C LYS A 160 -7.65 -18.84 9.30
N ALA A 161 -6.60 -18.43 8.62
CA ALA A 161 -5.87 -19.28 7.70
C ALA A 161 -5.19 -20.44 8.44
N MET A 162 -5.38 -21.67 7.94
CA MET A 162 -4.59 -22.82 8.36
C MET A 162 -3.28 -22.83 7.57
N LEU A 163 -2.17 -22.66 8.27
CA LEU A 163 -0.84 -22.60 7.66
C LEU A 163 -0.20 -23.98 7.66
N SER A 164 0.29 -24.42 6.50
CA SER A 164 1.20 -25.57 6.42
C SER A 164 2.57 -25.23 7.03
N ALA A 165 3.39 -26.25 7.25
CA ALA A 165 4.73 -26.04 7.81
C ALA A 165 5.58 -25.08 6.94
N GLU A 166 5.46 -25.17 5.62
CA GLU A 166 6.19 -24.32 4.66
C GLU A 166 5.69 -22.87 4.59
N GLN A 167 4.44 -22.62 4.99
CA GLN A 167 3.83 -21.30 4.99
C GLN A 167 4.07 -20.53 6.28
N LYS A 168 4.48 -21.23 7.34
CA LYS A 168 4.77 -20.63 8.64
C LYS A 168 6.08 -19.86 8.60
N VAL A 169 6.06 -18.69 9.22
CA VAL A 169 7.25 -17.86 9.46
C VAL A 169 7.60 -17.95 10.92
N SER A 170 8.86 -18.28 11.22
CA SER A 170 9.36 -18.19 12.59
C SER A 170 9.35 -16.74 13.04
N LEU A 171 8.73 -16.47 14.19
CA LEU A 171 8.75 -15.13 14.80
C LEU A 171 10.17 -14.81 15.23
N THR A 172 10.93 -14.15 14.36
CA THR A 172 12.20 -13.55 14.78
C THR A 172 11.85 -12.20 15.45
N PRO A 173 12.41 -11.84 16.60
CA PRO A 173 12.20 -10.51 17.19
C PRO A 173 12.62 -9.45 16.17
N VAL A 174 11.66 -8.68 15.66
CA VAL A 174 11.94 -7.61 14.70
C VAL A 174 12.57 -6.46 15.47
N GLY A 175 13.82 -6.14 15.13
CA GLY A 175 14.47 -4.93 15.61
C GLY A 175 13.70 -3.68 15.18
N ASN A 176 13.70 -2.70 16.04
CA ASN A 176 13.18 -1.33 15.99
C ASN A 176 11.99 -1.03 15.05
N PRO A 177 10.98 -0.28 15.55
CA PRO A 177 9.85 0.18 14.74
C PRO A 177 10.35 0.94 13.51
N MET A 178 9.66 0.76 12.39
CA MET A 178 9.96 1.49 11.15
C MET A 178 9.94 3.00 11.41
N ASN A 179 11.03 3.68 11.09
CA ASN A 179 11.14 5.13 11.23
C ASN A 179 10.34 5.82 10.12
N HIS A 180 9.37 6.65 10.47
CA HIS A 180 8.56 7.44 9.53
C HIS A 180 9.29 8.70 9.05
N GLU A 181 10.58 8.63 8.72
CA GLU A 181 11.35 9.82 8.27
C GLU A 181 10.88 10.41 6.94
N HIS A 182 9.97 9.78 6.22
CA HIS A 182 9.51 10.25 4.90
C HIS A 182 8.32 11.23 4.91
N MET A 183 7.79 11.62 6.07
CA MET A 183 6.70 12.62 6.13
C MET A 183 7.14 14.04 6.54
N ALA A 184 8.42 14.30 6.65
CA ALA A 184 8.87 15.68 6.69
C ALA A 184 8.77 16.26 5.28
N MET A 185 7.69 16.98 4.99
CA MET A 185 7.65 17.86 3.84
C MET A 185 8.86 18.82 3.97
N THR A 186 9.86 18.62 3.14
CA THR A 186 10.86 19.66 2.92
C THR A 186 10.11 20.87 2.38
N LYS A 187 10.00 21.88 3.22
CA LYS A 187 9.59 23.23 2.76
C LYS A 187 10.61 23.70 1.72
N PRO A 188 10.13 24.34 0.64
CA PRO A 188 11.01 25.05 -0.29
C PRO A 188 11.74 26.20 0.39
#